data_2fe97ca8a44bd13cd0e27ec28009f158
#
_entry.id   2fe97ca8a44bd13cd0e27ec28009f158
#
_cell.length_a   1.000
_cell.length_b   1.000
_cell.length_c   1.000
_cell.angle_alpha   90.00
_cell.angle_beta   90.00
_cell.angle_gamma   90.00
#
_symmetry.space_group_name_H-M   'P 1'
#
loop_
_entity.id
_entity.type
_entity.pdbx_description
1 polymer ?
#
loop_
_entity_poly.entity_id
_entity_poly.type
_entity_poly.pdbx_seq_one_letter_code
_entity_poly.pdbx_strand_id
1 'polypeptide(L)'
;WGMENTAALVNVENPDLVIIGFGMNDGTGKVPPEIFIGQIKGVIQTVRTANPHCEFIVIATMLANPEAIHSQIQTEYLKPVTELAGKGVAIADMTSIHGELLRHKAYQDMTGSNINHPNDYLARWYAQVISALLIL
;
A
#
# COMPACT_ATOMS: atom_id res chain seq x y z
N TRP A 1 -2.44 1.83 -14.25
CA TRP A 1 -1.47 2.93 -14.32
C TRP A 1 -0.10 2.53 -13.75
N GLY A 2 -0.02 2.00 -12.52
CA GLY A 2 1.26 1.68 -11.87
C GLY A 2 2.12 0.75 -12.72
N MET A 3 1.60 -0.41 -13.09
CA MET A 3 2.33 -1.41 -13.87
C MET A 3 2.76 -0.89 -15.25
N GLU A 4 1.90 -0.12 -15.94
CA GLU A 4 2.17 0.41 -17.28
C GLU A 4 3.27 1.47 -17.29
N ASN A 5 3.42 2.23 -16.20
CA ASN A 5 4.35 3.36 -16.12
C ASN A 5 5.65 3.03 -15.36
N THR A 6 5.74 1.87 -14.71
CA THR A 6 6.90 1.50 -13.87
C THR A 6 8.21 1.57 -14.65
N ALA A 7 8.28 1.01 -15.85
CA ALA A 7 9.51 1.02 -16.64
C ALA A 7 9.96 2.43 -17.01
N ALA A 8 9.01 3.29 -17.40
CA ALA A 8 9.32 4.65 -17.86
C ALA A 8 9.61 5.65 -16.73
N LEU A 9 9.03 5.45 -15.53
CA LEU A 9 9.11 6.42 -14.43
C LEU A 9 9.97 5.96 -13.26
N VAL A 10 10.09 4.65 -13.04
CA VAL A 10 10.83 4.11 -11.89
C VAL A 10 12.19 3.55 -12.31
N ASN A 11 12.24 2.73 -13.36
CA ASN A 11 13.50 2.09 -13.74
C ASN A 11 14.57 3.07 -14.21
N VAL A 12 14.18 4.24 -14.72
CA VAL A 12 15.12 5.29 -15.16
C VAL A 12 15.93 5.85 -14.00
N GLU A 13 15.41 5.80 -12.78
CA GLU A 13 16.07 6.26 -11.56
C GLU A 13 17.00 5.18 -10.95
N ASN A 14 16.92 3.93 -11.43
CA ASN A 14 17.68 2.78 -10.92
C ASN A 14 17.66 2.68 -9.37
N PRO A 15 16.48 2.65 -8.73
CA PRO A 15 16.36 2.74 -7.28
C PRO A 15 16.87 1.49 -6.56
N ASP A 16 17.44 1.67 -5.36
CA ASP A 16 17.77 0.58 -4.44
C ASP A 16 16.56 0.13 -3.61
N LEU A 17 15.58 1.03 -3.42
CA LEU A 17 14.34 0.78 -2.70
C LEU A 17 13.15 1.40 -3.43
N VAL A 18 12.07 0.63 -3.56
CA VAL A 18 10.77 1.12 -4.06
C VAL A 18 9.70 0.91 -3.01
N ILE A 19 8.96 1.97 -2.68
CA ILE A 19 7.79 1.90 -1.80
C ILE A 19 6.53 1.90 -2.68
N ILE A 20 5.73 0.84 -2.57
CA ILE A 20 4.51 0.64 -3.37
C ILE A 20 3.29 0.89 -2.48
N GLY A 21 2.54 1.98 -2.75
CA GLY A 21 1.37 2.38 -1.98
C GLY A 21 0.10 2.49 -2.85
N PHE A 22 -0.40 1.36 -3.35
CA PHE A 22 -1.67 1.25 -4.09
C PHE A 22 -2.74 0.56 -3.23
N GLY A 23 -3.98 0.47 -3.75
CA GLY A 23 -5.05 -0.32 -3.15
C GLY A 23 -6.28 0.48 -2.74
N MET A 24 -6.16 1.79 -2.46
CA MET A 24 -7.31 2.60 -2.08
C MET A 24 -8.25 2.83 -3.28
N ASN A 25 -7.73 3.33 -4.38
CA ASN A 25 -8.50 3.55 -5.61
C ASN A 25 -8.90 2.23 -6.27
N ASP A 26 -8.05 1.20 -6.16
CA ASP A 26 -8.36 -0.15 -6.61
C ASP A 26 -9.58 -0.71 -5.86
N GLY A 27 -9.61 -0.54 -4.53
CA GLY A 27 -10.76 -0.94 -3.71
C GLY A 27 -12.03 -0.16 -4.06
N THR A 28 -11.93 1.15 -4.28
CA THR A 28 -13.05 1.98 -4.75
C THR A 28 -13.54 1.52 -6.13
N GLY A 29 -12.62 1.13 -7.01
CA GLY A 29 -12.91 0.55 -8.32
C GLY A 29 -13.34 -0.91 -8.29
N LYS A 30 -13.42 -1.53 -7.10
CA LYS A 30 -13.77 -2.95 -6.89
C LYS A 30 -12.89 -3.90 -7.70
N VAL A 31 -11.60 -3.58 -7.81
CA VAL A 31 -10.63 -4.46 -8.46
C VAL A 31 -10.51 -5.76 -7.65
N PRO A 32 -10.72 -6.94 -8.26
CA PRO A 32 -10.58 -8.20 -7.53
C PRO A 32 -9.18 -8.37 -6.92
N PRO A 33 -9.06 -8.98 -5.70
CA PRO A 33 -7.77 -9.14 -5.03
C PRO A 33 -6.70 -9.83 -5.87
N GLU A 34 -7.06 -10.84 -6.65
CA GLU A 34 -6.15 -11.56 -7.53
C GLU A 34 -5.61 -10.69 -8.68
N ILE A 35 -6.41 -9.77 -9.19
CA ILE A 35 -5.99 -8.79 -10.21
C ILE A 35 -5.07 -7.76 -9.57
N PHE A 36 -5.46 -7.20 -8.43
CA PHE A 36 -4.66 -6.22 -7.69
C PHE A 36 -3.27 -6.77 -7.36
N ILE A 37 -3.19 -7.97 -6.77
CA ILE A 37 -1.91 -8.57 -6.40
C ILE A 37 -1.06 -8.94 -7.63
N GLY A 38 -1.69 -9.33 -8.73
CA GLY A 38 -1.03 -9.56 -10.01
C GLY A 38 -0.34 -8.31 -10.53
N GLN A 39 -0.99 -7.14 -10.40
CA GLN A 39 -0.41 -5.84 -10.77
C GLN A 39 0.78 -5.47 -9.87
N ILE A 40 0.68 -5.65 -8.56
CA ILE A 40 1.79 -5.41 -7.62
C ILE A 40 3.00 -6.30 -7.96
N LYS A 41 2.77 -7.60 -8.20
CA LYS A 41 3.83 -8.53 -8.65
C LYS A 41 4.46 -8.08 -9.97
N GLY A 42 3.66 -7.57 -10.90
CA GLY A 42 4.13 -7.02 -12.17
C GLY A 42 5.05 -5.82 -11.98
N VAL A 43 4.72 -4.89 -11.08
CA VAL A 43 5.58 -3.75 -10.72
C VAL A 43 6.91 -4.26 -10.16
N ILE A 44 6.89 -5.14 -9.16
CA ILE A 44 8.09 -5.72 -8.55
C ILE A 44 8.96 -6.40 -9.61
N GLN A 45 8.37 -7.23 -10.47
CA GLN A 45 9.11 -7.93 -11.52
C GLN A 45 9.73 -6.98 -12.54
N THR A 46 9.01 -5.93 -12.94
CA THR A 46 9.50 -4.92 -13.88
C THR A 46 10.73 -4.19 -13.33
N VAL A 47 10.68 -3.78 -12.05
CA VAL A 47 11.83 -3.13 -11.40
C VAL A 47 13.00 -4.10 -11.25
N ARG A 48 12.77 -5.33 -10.78
CA ARG A 48 13.81 -6.34 -10.61
C ARG A 48 14.47 -6.78 -11.91
N THR A 49 13.77 -6.68 -13.02
CA THR A 49 14.37 -6.95 -14.34
C THR A 49 15.44 -5.91 -14.68
N ALA A 50 15.25 -4.66 -14.27
CA ALA A 50 16.24 -3.59 -14.47
C ALA A 50 17.30 -3.56 -13.35
N ASN A 51 16.89 -3.69 -12.08
CA ASN A 51 17.75 -3.74 -10.91
C ASN A 51 17.43 -4.96 -10.02
N PRO A 52 18.14 -6.10 -10.17
CA PRO A 52 17.89 -7.31 -9.38
C PRO A 52 18.12 -7.15 -7.88
N HIS A 53 18.81 -6.10 -7.45
CA HIS A 53 19.13 -5.84 -6.05
C HIS A 53 18.13 -4.90 -5.38
N CYS A 54 17.18 -4.32 -6.15
CA CYS A 54 16.16 -3.42 -5.62
C CYS A 54 15.29 -4.15 -4.58
N GLU A 55 15.11 -3.49 -3.43
CA GLU A 55 14.22 -3.92 -2.36
C GLU A 55 12.88 -3.18 -2.42
N PHE A 56 11.87 -3.73 -1.74
CA PHE A 56 10.51 -3.19 -1.79
C PHE A 56 9.88 -3.11 -0.41
N ILE A 57 9.14 -2.02 -0.15
CA ILE A 57 8.14 -1.96 0.90
C ILE A 57 6.77 -1.87 0.21
N VAL A 58 5.93 -2.88 0.41
CA VAL A 58 4.55 -2.87 -0.08
C VAL A 58 3.64 -2.46 1.05
N ILE A 59 2.84 -1.43 0.84
CA ILE A 59 1.91 -0.91 1.84
C ILE A 59 0.56 -1.59 1.63
N ALA A 60 0.08 -2.35 2.63
CA ALA A 60 -1.33 -2.69 2.74
C ALA A 60 -2.06 -1.42 3.21
N THR A 61 -2.91 -0.87 2.36
CA THR A 61 -3.48 0.48 2.52
C THR A 61 -4.42 0.61 3.72
N MET A 62 -4.65 1.83 4.19
CA MET A 62 -5.69 2.12 5.18
C MET A 62 -7.07 1.65 4.71
N LEU A 63 -8.03 1.50 5.62
CA LEU A 63 -9.41 1.19 5.31
C LEU A 63 -10.15 2.42 4.76
N ALA A 64 -11.05 2.21 3.81
CA ALA A 64 -11.97 3.25 3.37
C ALA A 64 -13.03 3.56 4.43
N ASN A 65 -13.66 4.73 4.35
CA ASN A 65 -14.76 5.07 5.24
C ASN A 65 -15.96 4.13 5.00
N PRO A 66 -16.43 3.38 6.02
CA PRO A 66 -17.55 2.46 5.87
C PRO A 66 -18.88 3.16 5.59
N GLU A 67 -19.00 4.45 5.91
CA GLU A 67 -20.21 5.25 5.66
C GLU A 67 -20.25 5.84 4.24
N ALA A 68 -19.12 5.83 3.53
CA ALA A 68 -19.04 6.29 2.14
C ALA A 68 -19.49 5.20 1.16
N ILE A 69 -19.86 5.63 -0.06
CA ILE A 69 -20.23 4.71 -1.15
C ILE A 69 -18.97 4.07 -1.77
N HIS A 70 -18.07 3.57 -0.93
CA HIS A 70 -16.83 2.94 -1.34
C HIS A 70 -16.81 1.48 -0.90
N SER A 71 -16.16 0.66 -1.69
CA SER A 71 -15.96 -0.75 -1.37
C SER A 71 -15.07 -0.92 -0.14
N GLN A 72 -15.38 -1.91 0.70
CA GLN A 72 -14.54 -2.34 1.83
C GLN A 72 -13.53 -3.43 1.42
N ILE A 73 -13.31 -3.62 0.14
CA ILE A 73 -12.45 -4.67 -0.42
C ILE A 73 -10.98 -4.56 0.04
N GLN A 74 -10.56 -3.38 0.57
CA GLN A 74 -9.20 -3.20 1.09
C GLN A 74 -8.82 -4.25 2.15
N THR A 75 -9.79 -4.74 2.93
CA THR A 75 -9.56 -5.82 3.88
C THR A 75 -9.20 -7.13 3.20
N GLU A 76 -9.73 -7.37 2.01
CA GLU A 76 -9.46 -8.58 1.23
C GLU A 76 -8.07 -8.54 0.57
N TYR A 77 -7.51 -7.34 0.37
CA TYR A 77 -6.15 -7.18 -0.15
C TYR A 77 -5.06 -7.52 0.87
N LEU A 78 -5.35 -7.43 2.17
CA LEU A 78 -4.34 -7.60 3.21
C LEU A 78 -3.63 -8.96 3.13
N LYS A 79 -4.40 -10.04 3.08
CA LYS A 79 -3.83 -11.40 3.04
C LYS A 79 -2.92 -11.60 1.83
N PRO A 80 -3.35 -11.39 0.57
CA PRO A 80 -2.48 -11.58 -0.58
C PRO A 80 -1.29 -10.59 -0.61
N VAL A 81 -1.41 -9.38 -0.03
CA VAL A 81 -0.27 -8.47 0.12
C VAL A 81 0.74 -9.02 1.12
N THR A 82 0.29 -9.53 2.28
CA THR A 82 1.19 -10.13 3.29
C THR A 82 1.94 -11.34 2.75
N GLU A 83 1.35 -12.11 1.86
CA GLU A 83 1.99 -13.25 1.19
C GLU A 83 3.14 -12.86 0.24
N LEU A 84 3.29 -11.57 -0.10
CA LEU A 84 4.45 -11.08 -0.85
C LEU A 84 5.71 -10.95 0.01
N ALA A 85 5.59 -10.95 1.33
CA ALA A 85 6.73 -10.81 2.23
C ALA A 85 7.78 -11.90 1.96
N GLY A 86 9.04 -11.50 1.88
CA GLY A 86 10.12 -12.41 1.59
C GLY A 86 11.42 -11.68 1.28
N LYS A 87 12.37 -12.36 0.61
CA LYS A 87 13.67 -11.78 0.30
C LYS A 87 13.51 -10.46 -0.50
N GLY A 88 13.91 -9.35 0.13
CA GLY A 88 13.86 -8.02 -0.46
C GLY A 88 12.44 -7.46 -0.63
N VAL A 89 11.44 -7.98 0.11
CA VAL A 89 10.09 -7.42 0.17
C VAL A 89 9.60 -7.39 1.62
N ALA A 90 9.36 -6.20 2.15
CA ALA A 90 8.74 -5.99 3.45
C ALA A 90 7.31 -5.44 3.28
N ILE A 91 6.45 -5.67 4.28
CA ILE A 91 5.06 -5.22 4.25
C ILE A 91 4.81 -4.18 5.35
N ALA A 92 4.30 -3.03 4.96
CA ALA A 92 3.79 -2.00 5.86
C ALA A 92 2.27 -2.21 6.03
N ASP A 93 1.85 -2.88 7.10
CA ASP A 93 0.44 -3.22 7.33
C ASP A 93 -0.33 -2.05 7.93
N MET A 94 -0.70 -1.10 7.10
CA MET A 94 -1.58 0.01 7.50
C MET A 94 -3.05 -0.38 7.59
N THR A 95 -3.46 -1.50 6.99
CA THR A 95 -4.83 -2.02 7.09
C THR A 95 -5.15 -2.41 8.53
N SER A 96 -4.32 -3.25 9.15
CA SER A 96 -4.51 -3.68 10.55
C SER A 96 -4.34 -2.52 11.53
N ILE A 97 -3.34 -1.66 11.33
CA ILE A 97 -3.09 -0.51 12.18
C ILE A 97 -4.26 0.47 12.13
N HIS A 98 -4.76 0.81 10.94
CA HIS A 98 -5.92 1.70 10.83
C HIS A 98 -7.18 1.06 11.42
N GLY A 99 -7.38 -0.25 11.23
CA GLY A 99 -8.46 -1.00 11.87
C GLY A 99 -8.42 -0.92 13.39
N GLU A 100 -7.23 -1.03 14.02
CA GLU A 100 -7.08 -0.86 15.46
C GLU A 100 -7.32 0.59 15.90
N LEU A 101 -6.81 1.57 15.16
CA LEU A 101 -7.05 2.98 15.47
C LEU A 101 -8.53 3.34 15.44
N LEU A 102 -9.31 2.76 14.52
CA LEU A 102 -10.77 2.96 14.40
C LEU A 102 -11.56 2.44 15.62
N ARG A 103 -10.97 1.60 16.47
CA ARG A 103 -11.57 1.20 17.75
C ARG A 103 -11.52 2.32 18.80
N HIS A 104 -10.66 3.31 18.60
CA HIS A 104 -10.37 4.36 19.57
C HIS A 104 -10.64 5.77 19.06
N LYS A 105 -10.77 5.95 17.75
CA LYS A 105 -10.94 7.25 17.09
C LYS A 105 -12.00 7.17 15.99
N ALA A 106 -12.68 8.27 15.76
CA ALA A 106 -13.55 8.38 14.61
C ALA A 106 -12.73 8.47 13.30
N TYR A 107 -13.32 8.04 12.21
CA TYR A 107 -12.67 8.06 10.89
C TYR A 107 -12.23 9.49 10.52
N GLN A 108 -13.09 10.48 10.82
CA GLN A 108 -12.87 11.90 10.55
C GLN A 108 -11.67 12.49 11.30
N ASP A 109 -11.31 11.93 12.44
CA ASP A 109 -10.13 12.37 13.22
C ASP A 109 -8.80 12.00 12.55
N MET A 110 -8.86 11.09 11.57
CA MET A 110 -7.69 10.50 10.93
C MET A 110 -7.59 10.80 9.44
N THR A 111 -8.61 11.44 8.87
CA THR A 111 -8.68 11.69 7.42
C THR A 111 -8.93 13.16 7.10
N GLY A 112 -8.37 13.63 5.98
CA GLY A 112 -8.56 14.98 5.48
C GLY A 112 -9.83 15.18 4.63
N SER A 113 -10.35 14.10 4.05
CA SER A 113 -11.50 14.14 3.15
C SER A 113 -12.72 13.38 3.66
N ASN A 114 -12.62 12.72 4.82
CA ASN A 114 -13.61 11.79 5.38
C ASN A 114 -13.95 10.60 4.46
N ILE A 115 -13.15 10.37 3.44
CA ILE A 115 -13.37 9.29 2.45
C ILE A 115 -12.20 8.32 2.44
N ASN A 116 -11.00 8.79 2.01
CA ASN A 116 -9.90 7.89 1.72
C ASN A 116 -8.50 8.56 1.73
N HIS A 117 -8.39 9.79 2.22
CA HIS A 117 -7.10 10.47 2.32
C HIS A 117 -6.68 10.64 3.78
N PRO A 118 -5.48 10.19 4.17
CA PRO A 118 -4.98 10.41 5.52
C PRO A 118 -4.77 11.90 5.79
N ASN A 119 -5.06 12.34 7.02
CA ASN A 119 -4.59 13.61 7.52
C ASN A 119 -3.18 13.47 8.15
N ASP A 120 -2.63 14.55 8.71
CA ASP A 120 -1.30 14.54 9.34
C ASP A 120 -1.14 13.47 10.43
N TYR A 121 -2.20 13.19 11.19
CA TYR A 121 -2.16 12.17 12.23
C TYR A 121 -1.92 10.77 11.63
N LEU A 122 -2.73 10.38 10.66
CA LEU A 122 -2.60 9.06 10.04
C LEU A 122 -1.36 8.98 9.14
N ALA A 123 -0.97 10.08 8.49
CA ALA A 123 0.27 10.15 7.70
C ALA A 123 1.51 9.88 8.57
N ARG A 124 1.52 10.33 9.83
CA ARG A 124 2.60 10.02 10.78
C ARG A 124 2.66 8.53 11.13
N TRP A 125 1.52 7.84 11.20
CA TRP A 125 1.50 6.39 11.38
C TRP A 125 2.13 5.68 10.18
N TYR A 126 1.80 6.10 8.95
CA TYR A 126 2.48 5.59 7.75
C TYR A 126 3.99 5.78 7.84
N ALA A 127 4.44 6.99 8.17
CA ALA A 127 5.86 7.28 8.29
C ALA A 127 6.56 6.41 9.35
N GLN A 128 5.94 6.22 10.52
CA GLN A 128 6.49 5.40 11.60
C GLN A 128 6.60 3.92 11.19
N VAL A 129 5.55 3.38 10.58
CA VAL A 129 5.54 1.97 10.13
C VAL A 129 6.58 1.73 9.04
N ILE A 130 6.66 2.61 8.05
CA ILE A 130 7.65 2.49 6.98
C ILE A 130 9.07 2.64 7.55
N SER A 131 9.30 3.65 8.41
CA SER A 131 10.62 3.86 9.01
C SER A 131 11.08 2.69 9.87
N ALA A 132 10.16 2.04 10.60
CA ALA A 132 10.47 0.86 11.40
C ALA A 132 10.96 -0.34 10.57
N LEU A 133 10.59 -0.41 9.29
CA LEU A 133 11.06 -1.46 8.37
C LEU A 133 12.45 -1.16 7.78
N LEU A 134 12.95 0.07 7.91
CA LEU A 134 14.24 0.51 7.40
C LEU A 134 15.35 0.46 8.46
N ILE A 135 14.98 0.29 9.74
CA ILE A 135 15.93 0.23 10.87
C ILE A 135 16.09 -1.24 11.24
N LEU A 136 17.22 -1.81 10.92
CA LEU A 136 17.67 -3.12 11.38
C LEU A 136 18.51 -2.98 12.64
#